data_b0e422929c29907bad87374b32811d34
#
_entry.id   b0e422929c29907bad87374b32811d34
#
_cell.length_a   1.000
_cell.length_b   1.000
_cell.length_c   1.000
_cell.angle_alpha   90.00
_cell.angle_beta   90.00
_cell.angle_gamma   90.00
#
_symmetry.space_group_name_H-M   'P 1'
#
loop_
_entity.id
_entity.type
_entity.pdbx_description
1 polymer ?
#
loop_
_entity_poly.entity_id
_entity_poly.type
_entity_poly.pdbx_seq_one_letter_code
_entity_poly.pdbx_strand_id
1 'polypeptide(L)'
;MADFSIITVTYNSENTLKRAMESVINQTYAPKEYFIIDGGSKDNTVDIALSYKAIAEKNGIMLSVLSEHDNGIYDAMNKGISMCGGDIIGMINSDDYYETDALKLVNESYEKDHFDVLYGDLRMCYEDGRSFIKKARNRKYMTSRDWNHPTMFVRREIYKDNKYKTETIHDDYDLVLRLKKQGAKFSVLNK
;
A
#
# COMPACT_ATOMS: atom_id res chain seq x y z
N MET A 1 -16.16 -0.68 11.48
CA MET A 1 -14.87 -0.04 11.14
C MET A 1 -13.88 -1.14 10.83
N ALA A 2 -13.13 -1.04 9.75
CA ALA A 2 -12.19 -2.06 9.32
C ALA A 2 -10.80 -1.85 9.96
N ASP A 3 -10.13 -2.94 10.34
CA ASP A 3 -8.73 -2.92 10.76
C ASP A 3 -7.82 -2.89 9.51
N PHE A 4 -6.94 -1.88 9.41
CA PHE A 4 -5.99 -1.77 8.30
C PHE A 4 -4.63 -2.33 8.66
N SER A 5 -4.03 -3.10 7.75
CA SER A 5 -2.61 -3.41 7.70
C SER A 5 -1.99 -2.65 6.53
N ILE A 6 -0.97 -1.85 6.79
CA ILE A 6 -0.23 -1.14 5.74
C ILE A 6 1.14 -1.79 5.58
N ILE A 7 1.59 -1.91 4.33
CA ILE A 7 2.90 -2.45 3.98
C ILE A 7 3.67 -1.39 3.20
N THR A 8 4.90 -1.12 3.61
CA THR A 8 5.88 -0.39 2.80
C THR A 8 7.02 -1.34 2.46
N VAL A 9 7.24 -1.55 1.16
CA VAL A 9 8.41 -2.25 0.66
C VAL A 9 9.53 -1.25 0.40
N THR A 10 10.77 -1.60 0.75
CA THR A 10 11.90 -0.67 0.68
C THR A 10 13.22 -1.36 0.37
N TYR A 11 14.09 -0.65 -0.35
CA TYR A 11 15.48 -1.05 -0.58
C TYR A 11 16.32 0.19 -0.86
N ASN A 12 17.33 0.47 -0.02
CA ASN A 12 18.21 1.64 -0.09
C ASN A 12 17.43 2.96 -0.25
N SER A 13 16.50 3.23 0.67
CA SER A 13 15.53 4.33 0.59
C SER A 13 15.70 5.36 1.72
N GLU A 14 16.90 5.55 2.26
CA GLU A 14 17.17 6.46 3.39
C GLU A 14 16.67 7.90 3.16
N ASN A 15 16.61 8.35 1.89
CA ASN A 15 16.19 9.70 1.55
C ASN A 15 14.66 9.90 1.48
N THR A 16 13.88 8.83 1.33
CA THR A 16 12.44 8.92 1.05
C THR A 16 11.56 8.24 2.10
N LEU A 17 12.04 7.14 2.70
CA LEU A 17 11.29 6.30 3.64
C LEU A 17 10.65 7.09 4.79
N LYS A 18 11.36 8.08 5.32
CA LYS A 18 10.84 8.93 6.40
C LYS A 18 9.48 9.54 6.05
N ARG A 19 9.35 10.14 4.86
CA ARG A 19 8.10 10.76 4.41
C ARG A 19 6.98 9.74 4.23
N ALA A 20 7.28 8.57 3.65
CA ALA A 20 6.33 7.48 3.51
C ALA A 20 5.79 7.05 4.88
N MET A 21 6.67 6.79 5.86
CA MET A 21 6.30 6.37 7.21
C MET A 21 5.47 7.43 7.94
N GLU A 22 5.88 8.69 7.88
CA GLU A 22 5.14 9.79 8.50
C GLU A 22 3.72 9.92 7.92
N SER A 23 3.54 9.69 6.61
CA SER A 23 2.23 9.74 5.97
C SER A 23 1.29 8.64 6.43
N VAL A 24 1.82 7.47 6.82
CA VAL A 24 1.04 6.34 7.37
C VAL A 24 0.74 6.55 8.86
N ILE A 25 1.76 6.95 9.65
CA ILE A 25 1.65 7.07 11.11
C ILE A 25 0.73 8.24 11.52
N ASN A 26 0.66 9.29 10.70
CA ASN A 26 -0.14 10.49 10.97
C ASN A 26 -1.50 10.50 10.26
N GLN A 27 -2.01 9.34 9.82
CA GLN A 27 -3.35 9.25 9.27
C GLN A 27 -4.43 9.63 10.28
N THR A 28 -5.48 10.33 9.86
CA THR A 28 -6.64 10.66 10.73
C THR A 28 -7.43 9.43 11.15
N TYR A 29 -7.32 8.34 10.40
CA TYR A 29 -7.76 7.01 10.77
C TYR A 29 -6.53 6.11 10.84
N ALA A 30 -6.03 5.87 12.05
CA ALA A 30 -4.78 5.13 12.24
C ALA A 30 -4.93 3.66 11.78
N PRO A 31 -3.95 3.10 11.05
CA PRO A 31 -3.93 1.68 10.78
C PRO A 31 -3.63 0.92 12.08
N LYS A 32 -4.08 -0.33 12.17
CA LYS A 32 -3.77 -1.21 13.31
C LYS A 32 -2.34 -1.74 13.24
N GLU A 33 -1.88 -2.03 12.03
CA GLU A 33 -0.59 -2.65 11.75
C GLU A 33 0.13 -1.90 10.63
N TYR A 34 1.44 -1.75 10.80
CA TYR A 34 2.32 -1.20 9.77
C TYR A 34 3.57 -2.06 9.64
N PHE A 35 3.81 -2.59 8.46
CA PHE A 35 4.94 -3.46 8.13
C PHE A 35 5.90 -2.75 7.19
N ILE A 36 7.17 -2.67 7.58
CA ILE A 36 8.27 -2.27 6.69
C ILE A 36 8.99 -3.54 6.27
N ILE A 37 8.98 -3.82 4.97
CA ILE A 37 9.63 -5.00 4.38
C ILE A 37 10.83 -4.50 3.58
N ASP A 38 12.01 -4.70 4.14
CA ASP A 38 13.27 -4.23 3.58
C ASP A 38 14.02 -5.36 2.88
N GLY A 39 14.44 -5.14 1.64
CA GLY A 39 15.15 -6.08 0.78
C GLY A 39 16.64 -6.28 1.11
N GLY A 40 17.06 -5.95 2.33
CA GLY A 40 18.45 -6.03 2.77
C GLY A 40 19.26 -4.80 2.42
N SER A 41 18.74 -3.61 2.72
CA SER A 41 19.38 -2.30 2.51
C SER A 41 20.76 -2.22 3.14
N LYS A 42 21.64 -1.41 2.54
CA LYS A 42 23.01 -1.17 2.99
C LYS A 42 23.25 0.27 3.48
N ASP A 43 22.23 1.12 3.34
CA ASP A 43 22.19 2.49 3.83
C ASP A 43 21.46 2.58 5.18
N ASN A 44 21.07 3.78 5.62
CA ASN A 44 20.39 3.98 6.88
C ASN A 44 18.89 3.63 6.87
N THR A 45 18.36 2.98 5.82
CA THR A 45 16.93 2.68 5.66
C THR A 45 16.36 1.95 6.87
N VAL A 46 17.03 0.88 7.34
CA VAL A 46 16.54 0.06 8.47
C VAL A 46 16.56 0.84 9.78
N ASP A 47 17.62 1.61 10.03
CA ASP A 47 17.75 2.43 11.24
C ASP A 47 16.66 3.51 11.30
N ILE A 48 16.35 4.13 10.15
CA ILE A 48 15.22 5.07 10.01
C ILE A 48 13.91 4.35 10.38
N ALA A 49 13.64 3.18 9.80
CA ALA A 49 12.42 2.43 10.07
C ALA A 49 12.27 2.10 11.57
N LEU A 50 13.34 1.62 12.21
CA LEU A 50 13.34 1.27 13.62
C LEU A 50 13.15 2.49 14.54
N SER A 51 13.63 3.67 14.16
CA SER A 51 13.48 4.90 14.94
C SER A 51 12.03 5.34 15.12
N TYR A 52 11.11 4.89 14.28
CA TYR A 52 9.68 5.21 14.35
C TYR A 52 8.86 4.30 15.26
N LYS A 53 9.43 3.22 15.82
CA LYS A 53 8.68 2.27 16.68
C LYS A 53 7.95 2.94 17.84
N ALA A 54 8.64 3.78 18.61
CA ALA A 54 8.03 4.45 19.75
C ALA A 54 6.92 5.45 19.35
N ILE A 55 7.08 6.10 18.18
CA ILE A 55 6.07 7.04 17.66
C ILE A 55 4.83 6.28 17.20
N ALA A 56 5.01 5.18 16.48
CA ALA A 56 3.92 4.33 16.01
C ALA A 56 3.13 3.74 17.19
N GLU A 57 3.83 3.19 18.19
CA GLU A 57 3.21 2.64 19.39
C GLU A 57 2.40 3.69 20.17
N LYS A 58 2.92 4.92 20.30
CA LYS A 58 2.17 6.04 20.89
C LYS A 58 0.88 6.36 20.17
N ASN A 59 0.85 6.15 18.84
CA ASN A 59 -0.33 6.33 18.00
C ASN A 59 -1.21 5.07 17.92
N GLY A 60 -0.93 4.02 18.72
CA GLY A 60 -1.69 2.77 18.74
C GLY A 60 -1.44 1.86 17.53
N ILE A 61 -0.32 2.07 16.81
CA ILE A 61 0.03 1.32 15.60
C ILE A 61 1.11 0.29 15.93
N MET A 62 0.86 -1.00 15.63
CA MET A 62 1.88 -2.04 15.71
C MET A 62 2.83 -1.91 14.53
N LEU A 63 4.02 -1.37 14.74
CA LEU A 63 5.06 -1.26 13.70
C LEU A 63 6.02 -2.45 13.78
N SER A 64 6.13 -3.20 12.67
CA SER A 64 7.09 -4.28 12.49
C SER A 64 8.03 -4.00 11.31
N VAL A 65 9.31 -4.30 11.49
CA VAL A 65 10.35 -4.16 10.45
C VAL A 65 10.97 -5.54 10.21
N LEU A 66 10.88 -6.02 8.98
CA LEU A 66 11.56 -7.22 8.50
C LEU A 66 12.61 -6.78 7.47
N SER A 67 13.88 -7.07 7.74
CA SER A 67 14.98 -6.80 6.82
C SER A 67 15.68 -8.09 6.47
N GLU A 68 15.53 -8.52 5.22
CA GLU A 68 16.17 -9.71 4.68
C GLU A 68 16.24 -9.61 3.15
N HIS A 69 17.12 -10.36 2.54
CA HIS A 69 17.20 -10.42 1.07
C HIS A 69 15.88 -10.91 0.47
N ASP A 70 15.43 -10.26 -0.59
CA ASP A 70 14.27 -10.66 -1.38
C ASP A 70 14.63 -10.90 -2.86
N ASN A 71 13.69 -11.50 -3.61
CA ASN A 71 13.80 -11.74 -5.04
C ASN A 71 13.04 -10.66 -5.85
N GLY A 72 13.02 -9.44 -5.35
CA GLY A 72 12.38 -8.29 -5.96
C GLY A 72 11.11 -7.83 -5.25
N ILE A 73 10.57 -6.69 -5.70
CA ILE A 73 9.49 -5.95 -5.04
C ILE A 73 8.24 -6.80 -4.72
N TYR A 74 7.84 -7.70 -5.61
CA TYR A 74 6.64 -8.52 -5.40
C TYR A 74 6.87 -9.67 -4.41
N ASP A 75 8.12 -10.15 -4.26
CA ASP A 75 8.48 -11.07 -3.18
C ASP A 75 8.37 -10.38 -1.82
N ALA A 76 8.93 -9.17 -1.71
CA ALA A 76 8.77 -8.33 -0.51
C ALA A 76 7.29 -8.05 -0.19
N MET A 77 6.47 -7.70 -1.20
CA MET A 77 5.03 -7.50 -1.02
C MET A 77 4.34 -8.77 -0.51
N ASN A 78 4.64 -9.93 -1.08
CA ASN A 78 4.07 -11.21 -0.64
C ASN A 78 4.48 -11.58 0.80
N LYS A 79 5.72 -11.28 1.20
CA LYS A 79 6.17 -11.43 2.60
C LYS A 79 5.32 -10.55 3.52
N GLY A 80 5.16 -9.27 3.21
CA GLY A 80 4.33 -8.36 3.97
C GLY A 80 2.88 -8.82 4.07
N ILE A 81 2.25 -9.23 2.96
CA ILE A 81 0.88 -9.78 2.95
C ILE A 81 0.72 -10.94 3.92
N SER A 82 1.72 -11.84 3.98
CA SER A 82 1.65 -13.02 4.85
C SER A 82 1.67 -12.69 6.34
N MET A 83 2.14 -11.50 6.71
CA MET A 83 2.23 -11.02 8.09
C MET A 83 0.97 -10.25 8.54
N CYS A 84 0.16 -9.78 7.59
CA CYS A 84 -1.00 -8.92 7.87
C CYS A 84 -2.15 -9.67 8.56
N GLY A 85 -2.69 -9.08 9.63
CA GLY A 85 -3.88 -9.57 10.35
C GLY A 85 -5.13 -8.71 10.16
N GLY A 86 -5.00 -7.49 9.66
CA GLY A 86 -6.13 -6.56 9.43
C GLY A 86 -7.08 -7.01 8.32
N ASP A 87 -8.25 -6.39 8.26
CA ASP A 87 -9.31 -6.73 7.29
C ASP A 87 -8.95 -6.27 5.88
N ILE A 88 -8.28 -5.13 5.78
CA ILE A 88 -7.89 -4.46 4.53
C ILE A 88 -6.38 -4.22 4.53
N ILE A 89 -5.74 -4.59 3.43
CA ILE A 89 -4.30 -4.40 3.21
C ILE A 89 -4.11 -3.28 2.20
N GLY A 90 -3.35 -2.26 2.58
CA GLY A 90 -2.84 -1.21 1.70
C GLY A 90 -1.34 -1.35 1.51
N MET A 91 -0.85 -0.99 0.32
CA MET A 91 0.58 -0.96 0.03
C MET A 91 1.01 0.41 -0.45
N ILE A 92 2.15 0.85 0.05
CA ILE A 92 2.76 2.11 -0.36
C ILE A 92 4.27 1.90 -0.50
N ASN A 93 4.84 2.37 -1.59
CA ASN A 93 6.29 2.31 -1.79
C ASN A 93 7.01 3.33 -0.90
N SER A 94 8.30 3.13 -0.70
CA SER A 94 9.12 3.99 0.18
C SER A 94 9.35 5.41 -0.34
N ASP A 95 9.02 5.69 -1.59
CA ASP A 95 9.11 7.02 -2.23
C ASP A 95 7.75 7.70 -2.43
N ASP A 96 6.66 6.99 -2.16
CA ASP A 96 5.29 7.51 -2.18
C ASP A 96 4.81 7.95 -0.77
N TYR A 97 3.67 8.66 -0.71
CA TYR A 97 3.03 9.03 0.55
C TYR A 97 1.51 9.18 0.40
N TYR A 98 0.78 8.86 1.47
CA TYR A 98 -0.66 9.06 1.54
C TYR A 98 -1.02 10.51 1.90
N GLU A 99 -2.13 11.00 1.34
CA GLU A 99 -2.82 12.18 1.88
C GLU A 99 -3.38 11.87 3.28
N THR A 100 -3.48 12.87 4.14
CA THR A 100 -3.78 12.73 5.58
C THR A 100 -5.07 11.97 5.89
N ASP A 101 -6.08 12.06 5.03
CA ASP A 101 -7.39 11.41 5.22
C ASP A 101 -7.56 10.13 4.39
N ALA A 102 -6.50 9.61 3.78
CA ALA A 102 -6.60 8.50 2.84
C ALA A 102 -7.28 7.26 3.46
N LEU A 103 -6.80 6.78 4.62
CA LEU A 103 -7.37 5.60 5.27
C LEU A 103 -8.79 5.82 5.78
N LYS A 104 -9.11 7.04 6.24
CA LYS A 104 -10.48 7.42 6.62
C LYS A 104 -11.44 7.27 5.43
N LEU A 105 -11.06 7.82 4.28
CA LEU A 105 -11.88 7.77 3.06
C LEU A 105 -12.04 6.33 2.54
N VAL A 106 -10.99 5.51 2.64
CA VAL A 106 -11.06 4.08 2.29
C VAL A 106 -12.01 3.34 3.23
N ASN A 107 -11.94 3.60 4.56
CA ASN A 107 -12.87 3.01 5.52
C ASN A 107 -14.32 3.41 5.24
N GLU A 108 -14.61 4.69 5.01
CA GLU A 108 -15.94 5.17 4.65
C GLU A 108 -16.48 4.49 3.38
N SER A 109 -15.61 4.29 2.38
CA SER A 109 -15.96 3.55 1.17
C SER A 109 -16.24 2.07 1.45
N TYR A 110 -15.46 1.45 2.33
CA TYR A 110 -15.65 0.05 2.71
C TYR A 110 -16.97 -0.16 3.46
N GLU A 111 -17.27 0.67 4.44
CA GLU A 111 -18.53 0.61 5.20
C GLU A 111 -19.77 0.73 4.28
N LYS A 112 -19.65 1.50 3.20
CA LYS A 112 -20.73 1.69 2.22
C LYS A 112 -20.85 0.53 1.24
N ASP A 113 -19.74 0.06 0.69
CA ASP A 113 -19.74 -0.79 -0.50
C ASP A 113 -19.28 -2.22 -0.22
N HIS A 114 -18.54 -2.47 0.88
CA HIS A 114 -17.89 -3.76 1.15
C HIS A 114 -17.15 -4.29 -0.09
N PHE A 115 -16.22 -3.47 -0.62
CA PHE A 115 -15.42 -3.83 -1.80
C PHE A 115 -14.45 -4.99 -1.52
N ASP A 116 -14.02 -5.69 -2.57
CA ASP A 116 -12.88 -6.61 -2.53
C ASP A 116 -11.57 -5.87 -2.84
N VAL A 117 -11.62 -4.93 -3.78
CA VAL A 117 -10.50 -4.09 -4.22
C VAL A 117 -10.98 -2.65 -4.36
N LEU A 118 -10.25 -1.71 -3.76
CA LEU A 118 -10.43 -0.29 -3.99
C LEU A 118 -9.11 0.29 -4.52
N TYR A 119 -9.19 1.24 -5.43
CA TYR A 119 -8.10 2.13 -5.80
C TYR A 119 -8.61 3.53 -6.04
N GLY A 120 -7.74 4.51 -5.93
CA GLY A 120 -8.12 5.92 -5.99
C GLY A 120 -7.33 6.74 -6.99
N ASP A 121 -7.63 8.03 -6.98
CA ASP A 121 -6.84 9.03 -7.69
C ASP A 121 -5.42 9.08 -7.14
N LEU A 122 -4.46 9.40 -7.99
CA LEU A 122 -3.06 9.57 -7.64
C LEU A 122 -2.60 10.98 -7.99
N ARG A 123 -2.00 11.68 -7.03
CA ARG A 123 -1.31 12.94 -7.28
C ARG A 123 0.14 12.63 -7.67
N MET A 124 0.49 12.91 -8.93
CA MET A 124 1.87 12.86 -9.39
C MET A 124 2.55 14.19 -9.02
N CYS A 125 3.61 14.11 -8.22
CA CYS A 125 4.40 15.27 -7.81
C CYS A 125 5.76 15.24 -8.49
N TYR A 126 6.21 16.39 -9.01
CA TYR A 126 7.52 16.57 -9.64
C TYR A 126 8.45 17.38 -8.75
N GLU A 127 9.74 17.19 -8.89
CA GLU A 127 10.78 17.91 -8.14
C GLU A 127 10.71 19.44 -8.32
N ASP A 128 10.22 19.90 -9.47
CA ASP A 128 10.03 21.33 -9.77
C ASP A 128 8.76 21.94 -9.12
N GLY A 129 8.06 21.18 -8.27
CA GLY A 129 6.86 21.60 -7.54
C GLY A 129 5.56 21.48 -8.35
N ARG A 130 5.60 21.12 -9.63
CA ARG A 130 4.39 20.84 -10.40
C ARG A 130 3.71 19.57 -9.91
N SER A 131 2.40 19.51 -10.02
CA SER A 131 1.66 18.26 -9.76
C SER A 131 0.44 18.16 -10.68
N PHE A 132 0.00 16.94 -10.95
CA PHE A 132 -1.28 16.68 -11.59
C PHE A 132 -1.97 15.46 -10.96
N ILE A 133 -3.29 15.37 -11.11
CA ILE A 133 -4.06 14.24 -10.60
C ILE A 133 -4.33 13.27 -11.76
N LYS A 134 -3.80 12.06 -11.63
CA LYS A 134 -4.16 10.91 -12.47
C LYS A 134 -5.44 10.30 -11.91
N LYS A 135 -6.56 10.48 -12.63
CA LYS A 135 -7.87 9.99 -12.23
C LYS A 135 -7.99 8.48 -12.39
N ALA A 136 -8.44 7.81 -11.33
CA ALA A 136 -8.79 6.40 -11.36
C ALA A 136 -10.14 6.16 -12.03
N ARG A 137 -10.31 5.02 -12.71
CA ARG A 137 -11.53 4.67 -13.43
C ARG A 137 -11.80 3.16 -13.35
N ASN A 138 -13.04 2.77 -13.11
CA ASN A 138 -13.45 1.36 -13.19
C ASN A 138 -14.13 1.09 -14.52
N ARG A 139 -13.39 0.56 -15.50
CA ARG A 139 -13.88 0.21 -16.82
C ARG A 139 -14.03 -1.31 -17.00
N LYS A 140 -14.95 -1.72 -17.88
CA LYS A 140 -15.09 -3.13 -18.28
C LYS A 140 -13.76 -3.71 -18.77
N TYR A 141 -13.10 -2.98 -19.66
CA TYR A 141 -11.75 -3.29 -20.18
C TYR A 141 -10.77 -2.31 -19.54
N MET A 142 -10.15 -2.72 -18.46
CA MET A 142 -9.22 -1.89 -17.71
C MET A 142 -7.83 -1.93 -18.34
N THR A 143 -7.18 -0.78 -18.37
CA THR A 143 -5.79 -0.62 -18.81
C THR A 143 -4.94 -0.12 -17.63
N SER A 144 -3.63 -0.16 -17.76
CA SER A 144 -2.70 0.41 -16.75
C SER A 144 -2.90 1.92 -16.49
N ARG A 145 -3.67 2.61 -17.33
CA ARG A 145 -4.01 4.04 -17.15
C ARG A 145 -5.22 4.27 -16.26
N ASP A 146 -6.02 3.25 -16.00
CA ASP A 146 -7.31 3.36 -15.30
C ASP A 146 -7.17 3.15 -13.78
N TRP A 147 -6.07 2.59 -13.31
CA TRP A 147 -5.80 2.30 -11.91
C TRP A 147 -4.41 2.77 -11.48
N ASN A 148 -4.17 2.80 -10.18
CA ASN A 148 -2.93 3.30 -9.60
C ASN A 148 -2.52 2.37 -8.46
N HIS A 149 -1.45 1.60 -8.64
CA HIS A 149 -0.98 0.64 -7.65
C HIS A 149 -0.78 1.25 -6.24
N PRO A 150 -0.13 2.42 -6.06
CA PRO A 150 0.08 3.00 -4.74
C PRO A 150 -1.20 3.39 -3.99
N THR A 151 -2.34 3.43 -4.68
CA THR A 151 -3.64 3.77 -4.09
C THR A 151 -4.53 2.55 -3.88
N MET A 152 -3.99 1.34 -4.09
CA MET A 152 -4.76 0.10 -4.03
C MET A 152 -4.89 -0.42 -2.60
N PHE A 153 -6.14 -0.72 -2.22
CA PHE A 153 -6.49 -1.39 -0.98
C PHE A 153 -7.28 -2.65 -1.30
N VAL A 154 -6.89 -3.77 -0.70
CA VAL A 154 -7.47 -5.08 -1.00
C VAL A 154 -7.90 -5.73 0.30
N ARG A 155 -9.10 -6.31 0.31
CA ARG A 155 -9.56 -7.13 1.43
C ARG A 155 -8.62 -8.32 1.64
N ARG A 156 -8.12 -8.52 2.85
CA ARG A 156 -7.10 -9.54 3.17
C ARG A 156 -7.46 -10.95 2.66
N GLU A 157 -8.74 -11.32 2.71
CA GLU A 157 -9.19 -12.63 2.25
C GLU A 157 -8.90 -12.89 0.77
N ILE A 158 -8.91 -11.85 -0.06
CA ILE A 158 -8.58 -11.95 -1.49
C ILE A 158 -7.16 -12.43 -1.71
N TYR A 159 -6.21 -12.02 -0.85
CA TYR A 159 -4.82 -12.41 -0.96
C TYR A 159 -4.54 -13.87 -0.56
N LYS A 160 -5.47 -14.58 0.11
CA LYS A 160 -5.28 -16.00 0.46
C LYS A 160 -5.03 -16.86 -0.78
N ASP A 161 -5.77 -16.58 -1.87
CA ASP A 161 -5.69 -17.33 -3.12
C ASP A 161 -5.06 -16.53 -4.28
N ASN A 162 -4.69 -15.27 -4.04
CA ASN A 162 -4.25 -14.34 -5.06
C ASN A 162 -3.01 -13.55 -4.63
N LYS A 163 -1.86 -14.18 -4.69
CA LYS A 163 -0.57 -13.50 -4.46
C LYS A 163 -0.04 -12.86 -5.75
N TYR A 164 0.93 -11.95 -5.62
CA TYR A 164 1.76 -11.50 -6.74
C TYR A 164 2.60 -12.70 -7.25
N LYS A 165 2.80 -12.82 -8.56
CA LYS A 165 3.58 -13.93 -9.15
C LYS A 165 5.03 -13.48 -9.07
N THR A 166 5.77 -12.87 -8.98
CA THR A 166 7.22 -12.60 -8.96
C THR A 166 7.93 -12.97 -10.28
N GLU A 167 7.21 -12.86 -11.40
CA GLU A 167 7.70 -13.26 -12.72
C GLU A 167 8.12 -12.07 -13.60
N THR A 168 7.40 -10.93 -13.47
CA THR A 168 7.58 -9.75 -14.31
C THR A 168 7.46 -8.45 -13.52
N ILE A 169 7.84 -7.32 -14.12
CA ILE A 169 7.65 -5.99 -13.54
C ILE A 169 6.18 -5.51 -13.59
N HIS A 170 5.26 -6.32 -14.14
CA HIS A 170 3.85 -5.99 -14.30
C HIS A 170 2.93 -6.94 -13.52
N ASP A 171 3.46 -7.63 -12.51
CA ASP A 171 2.69 -8.61 -11.74
C ASP A 171 1.60 -7.97 -10.87
N ASP A 172 1.71 -6.69 -10.58
CA ASP A 172 0.64 -5.88 -10.00
C ASP A 172 -0.57 -5.75 -10.95
N TYR A 173 -0.33 -5.50 -12.24
CA TYR A 173 -1.38 -5.43 -13.24
C TYR A 173 -1.98 -6.81 -13.52
N ASP A 174 -1.17 -7.87 -13.58
CA ASP A 174 -1.65 -9.26 -13.69
C ASP A 174 -2.60 -9.61 -12.54
N LEU A 175 -2.24 -9.26 -11.29
CA LEU A 175 -3.09 -9.48 -10.12
C LEU A 175 -4.46 -8.81 -10.30
N VAL A 176 -4.49 -7.55 -10.67
CA VAL A 176 -5.74 -6.80 -10.90
C VAL A 176 -6.60 -7.43 -11.98
N LEU A 177 -6.00 -7.89 -13.10
CA LEU A 177 -6.73 -8.55 -14.18
C LEU A 177 -7.29 -9.91 -13.74
N ARG A 178 -6.52 -10.71 -12.97
CA ARG A 178 -7.00 -11.97 -12.40
C ARG A 178 -8.18 -11.76 -11.48
N LEU A 179 -8.10 -10.80 -10.57
CA LEU A 179 -9.19 -10.46 -9.65
C LEU A 179 -10.46 -10.01 -10.39
N LYS A 180 -10.32 -9.20 -11.43
CA LYS A 180 -11.47 -8.84 -12.30
C LYS A 180 -12.08 -10.05 -12.99
N LYS A 181 -11.27 -10.95 -13.52
CA LYS A 181 -11.75 -12.19 -14.18
C LYS A 181 -12.50 -13.10 -13.19
N GLN A 182 -12.09 -13.11 -11.92
CA GLN A 182 -12.72 -13.87 -10.84
C GLN A 182 -14.03 -13.23 -10.33
N GLY A 183 -14.37 -12.02 -10.80
CA GLY A 183 -15.58 -11.31 -10.38
C GLY A 183 -15.45 -10.54 -9.06
N ALA A 184 -14.25 -10.24 -8.62
CA ALA A 184 -14.02 -9.41 -7.44
C ALA A 184 -14.71 -8.04 -7.60
N LYS A 185 -15.27 -7.53 -6.50
CA LYS A 185 -15.97 -6.25 -6.46
C LYS A 185 -14.96 -5.10 -6.35
N PHE A 186 -14.89 -4.30 -7.41
CA PHE A 186 -14.00 -3.15 -7.49
C PHE A 186 -14.73 -1.85 -7.17
N SER A 187 -14.16 -1.03 -6.30
CA SER A 187 -14.58 0.35 -6.02
C SER A 187 -13.51 1.35 -6.41
N VAL A 188 -13.91 2.57 -6.79
CA VAL A 188 -13.02 3.67 -7.15
C VAL A 188 -13.27 4.87 -6.27
N LEU A 189 -12.21 5.39 -5.66
CA LEU A 189 -12.22 6.59 -4.83
C LEU A 189 -11.65 7.77 -5.63
N ASN A 190 -12.53 8.67 -6.09
CA ASN A 190 -12.15 9.90 -6.75
C ASN A 190 -12.30 11.08 -5.77
N LYS A 191 -11.19 11.66 -5.35
CA LYS A 191 -11.14 12.80 -4.42
C LYS A 191 -10.08 13.83 -4.84
#